data_8388569f7078cd91296e2649cabd10a7
#
_entry.id   8388569f7078cd91296e2649cabd10a7
#
_cell.length_a   1.000
_cell.length_b   1.000
_cell.length_c   1.000
_cell.angle_alpha   90.00
_cell.angle_beta   90.00
_cell.angle_gamma   90.00
#
_symmetry.space_group_name_H-M   'P 1'
#
loop_
_entity.id
_entity.type
_entity.pdbx_description
1 polymer ?
#
loop_
_entity_poly.entity_id
_entity_poly.type
_entity_poly.pdbx_seq_one_letter_code
_entity_poly.pdbx_strand_id
1 'polypeptide(L)'
;MEDIIKKELDTLLSLMGIEAQYDLNVEESNGVKYIKISFNGENLGYLIGNHGKHLESLQYIFSLILRKKLEEGTEYRVVMDVGGYKEERNKKIERMALQKADDARILGEPIELEPMSPSDRRVVHMALQVFDDVKTESVGEGNDRRVKIIPISDKEILKGSNDTDSDDKEESEE
;
A
#
# COMPACT_ATOMS: atom_id res chain seq x y z
N MET A 1 -27.41 5.53 3.92
CA MET A 1 -25.96 5.72 3.76
C MET A 1 -25.54 5.62 2.29
N GLU A 2 -25.83 4.53 1.58
CA GLU A 2 -25.47 4.36 0.15
C GLU A 2 -25.97 5.48 -0.74
N ASP A 3 -27.19 5.95 -0.55
CA ASP A 3 -27.75 7.06 -1.34
C ASP A 3 -26.97 8.36 -1.14
N ILE A 4 -26.48 8.62 0.09
CA ILE A 4 -25.63 9.78 0.35
C ILE A 4 -24.29 9.62 -0.38
N ILE A 5 -23.68 8.42 -0.29
CA ILE A 5 -22.41 8.13 -0.94
C ILE A 5 -22.53 8.31 -2.45
N LYS A 6 -23.55 7.74 -3.08
CA LYS A 6 -23.83 7.87 -4.53
C LYS A 6 -24.00 9.34 -4.92
N LYS A 7 -24.87 10.06 -4.21
CA LYS A 7 -25.13 11.48 -4.50
C LYS A 7 -23.87 12.34 -4.43
N GLU A 8 -23.06 12.17 -3.39
CA GLU A 8 -21.82 12.96 -3.23
C GLU A 8 -20.77 12.56 -4.28
N LEU A 9 -20.69 11.26 -4.65
CA LEU A 9 -19.80 10.79 -5.71
C LEU A 9 -20.20 11.34 -7.07
N ASP A 10 -21.48 11.23 -7.44
CA ASP A 10 -22.01 11.78 -8.70
C ASP A 10 -21.78 13.29 -8.79
N THR A 11 -21.98 14.00 -7.68
CA THR A 11 -21.71 15.44 -7.62
C THR A 11 -20.23 15.73 -7.85
N LEU A 12 -19.32 14.98 -7.18
CA LEU A 12 -17.89 15.17 -7.34
C LEU A 12 -17.44 14.87 -8.78
N LEU A 13 -17.87 13.75 -9.36
CA LEU A 13 -17.53 13.38 -10.74
C LEU A 13 -18.04 14.42 -11.74
N SER A 14 -19.27 14.90 -11.56
CA SER A 14 -19.86 15.94 -12.41
C SER A 14 -19.07 17.26 -12.34
N LEU A 15 -18.68 17.70 -11.15
CA LEU A 15 -17.86 18.91 -10.96
C LEU A 15 -16.47 18.77 -11.59
N MET A 16 -15.92 17.56 -11.64
CA MET A 16 -14.64 17.26 -12.29
C MET A 16 -14.77 17.05 -13.80
N GLY A 17 -15.99 17.03 -14.36
CA GLY A 17 -16.23 16.71 -15.77
C GLY A 17 -15.88 15.26 -16.12
N ILE A 18 -16.01 14.36 -15.15
CA ILE A 18 -15.69 12.93 -15.30
C ILE A 18 -16.97 12.16 -15.59
N GLU A 19 -17.02 11.52 -16.75
CA GLU A 19 -18.06 10.57 -17.14
C GLU A 19 -17.53 9.15 -16.99
N ALA A 20 -17.82 8.50 -15.87
CA ALA A 20 -17.42 7.13 -15.60
C ALA A 20 -18.58 6.36 -14.98
N GLN A 21 -18.74 5.11 -15.40
CA GLN A 21 -19.61 4.16 -14.70
C GLN A 21 -18.88 3.58 -13.51
N TYR A 22 -19.60 3.31 -12.44
CA TYR A 22 -19.00 2.70 -11.25
C TYR A 22 -19.98 1.75 -10.56
N ASP A 23 -19.41 0.77 -9.89
CA ASP A 23 -20.09 -0.10 -8.95
C ASP A 23 -19.74 0.37 -7.52
N LEU A 24 -20.77 0.50 -6.67
CA LEU A 24 -20.62 0.83 -5.26
C LEU A 24 -21.01 -0.39 -4.42
N ASN A 25 -20.10 -0.82 -3.56
CA ASN A 25 -20.36 -1.85 -2.56
C ASN A 25 -19.97 -1.33 -1.17
N VAL A 26 -20.83 -1.53 -0.17
CA VAL A 26 -20.55 -1.17 1.21
C VAL A 26 -20.59 -2.43 2.06
N GLU A 27 -19.45 -2.82 2.60
CA GLU A 27 -19.28 -3.98 3.47
C GLU A 27 -18.92 -3.51 4.87
N GLU A 28 -19.39 -4.21 5.89
CA GLU A 28 -19.01 -3.95 7.27
C GLU A 28 -18.19 -5.11 7.83
N SER A 29 -17.04 -4.80 8.40
CA SER A 29 -16.17 -5.77 9.06
C SER A 29 -15.54 -5.14 10.29
N ASN A 30 -15.69 -5.82 11.44
CA ASN A 30 -15.14 -5.37 12.73
C ASN A 30 -15.56 -3.93 13.11
N GLY A 31 -16.83 -3.54 12.83
CA GLY A 31 -17.35 -2.20 13.11
C GLY A 31 -16.87 -1.11 12.15
N VAL A 32 -16.02 -1.43 11.16
CA VAL A 32 -15.56 -0.50 10.12
C VAL A 32 -16.30 -0.76 8.83
N LYS A 33 -16.86 0.29 8.22
CA LYS A 33 -17.53 0.23 6.91
C LYS A 33 -16.53 0.45 5.79
N TYR A 34 -16.41 -0.52 4.91
CA TYR A 34 -15.58 -0.45 3.70
C TYR A 34 -16.44 -0.03 2.52
N ILE A 35 -16.24 1.18 2.05
CA ILE A 35 -16.92 1.77 0.88
C ILE A 35 -16.03 1.49 -0.33
N LYS A 36 -16.39 0.46 -1.10
CA LYS A 36 -15.66 0.04 -2.30
C LYS A 36 -16.31 0.64 -3.54
N ILE A 37 -15.56 1.40 -4.31
CA ILE A 37 -15.99 2.05 -5.56
C ILE A 37 -15.10 1.54 -6.67
N SER A 38 -15.68 0.82 -7.63
CA SER A 38 -14.96 0.29 -8.79
C SER A 38 -15.43 0.99 -10.06
N PHE A 39 -14.55 1.78 -10.65
CA PHE A 39 -14.83 2.46 -11.91
C PHE A 39 -14.62 1.50 -13.08
N ASN A 40 -15.63 1.44 -13.97
CA ASN A 40 -15.65 0.59 -15.13
C ASN A 40 -15.82 1.44 -16.40
N GLY A 41 -15.12 1.09 -17.46
CA GLY A 41 -15.21 1.78 -18.75
C GLY A 41 -13.89 1.78 -19.50
N GLU A 42 -13.94 2.27 -20.72
CA GLU A 42 -12.78 2.45 -21.56
C GLU A 42 -12.10 3.80 -21.27
N ASN A 43 -10.80 3.87 -21.51
CA ASN A 43 -10.01 5.11 -21.43
C ASN A 43 -9.99 5.80 -20.04
N LEU A 44 -10.18 5.08 -18.95
CA LEU A 44 -10.15 5.63 -17.59
C LEU A 44 -8.74 5.82 -17.01
N GLY A 45 -7.69 5.70 -17.83
CA GLY A 45 -6.30 5.87 -17.41
C GLY A 45 -6.01 7.22 -16.76
N TYR A 46 -6.75 8.26 -17.12
CA TYR A 46 -6.62 9.59 -16.50
C TYR A 46 -7.06 9.63 -15.02
N LEU A 47 -7.99 8.74 -14.62
CA LEU A 47 -8.37 8.57 -13.21
C LEU A 47 -7.24 7.92 -12.39
N ILE A 48 -6.46 7.06 -13.01
CA ILE A 48 -5.33 6.39 -12.38
C ILE A 48 -4.18 7.40 -12.22
N GLY A 49 -3.82 8.08 -13.30
CA GLY A 49 -2.69 9.01 -13.35
C GLY A 49 -1.33 8.32 -13.20
N ASN A 50 -0.31 9.11 -12.92
CA ASN A 50 1.04 8.59 -12.76
C ASN A 50 1.14 7.71 -11.51
N HIS A 51 1.31 6.41 -11.70
CA HIS A 51 1.44 5.40 -10.65
C HIS A 51 0.27 5.36 -9.64
N GLY A 52 -0.95 5.73 -10.08
CA GLY A 52 -2.14 5.72 -9.22
C GLY A 52 -2.34 7.00 -8.39
N LYS A 53 -1.51 8.04 -8.56
CA LYS A 53 -1.58 9.26 -7.76
C LYS A 53 -2.90 10.02 -7.90
N HIS A 54 -3.51 10.03 -9.09
CA HIS A 54 -4.82 10.69 -9.26
C HIS A 54 -5.91 9.92 -8.50
N LEU A 55 -5.89 8.60 -8.60
CA LEU A 55 -6.86 7.73 -7.92
C LEU A 55 -6.74 7.85 -6.38
N GLU A 56 -5.52 7.89 -5.85
CA GLU A 56 -5.27 8.12 -4.43
C GLU A 56 -5.78 9.49 -3.98
N SER A 57 -5.54 10.54 -4.79
CA SER A 57 -6.01 11.90 -4.51
C SER A 57 -7.54 11.99 -4.54
N LEU A 58 -8.18 11.37 -5.53
CA LEU A 58 -9.63 11.29 -5.63
C LEU A 58 -10.24 10.58 -4.42
N GLN A 59 -9.68 9.42 -4.07
CA GLN A 59 -10.07 8.66 -2.88
C GLN A 59 -9.95 9.49 -1.60
N TYR A 60 -8.85 10.24 -1.45
CA TYR A 60 -8.63 11.10 -0.29
C TYR A 60 -9.65 12.24 -0.22
N ILE A 61 -9.85 12.98 -1.31
CA ILE A 61 -10.84 14.07 -1.38
C ILE A 61 -12.25 13.54 -1.07
N PHE A 62 -12.62 12.42 -1.66
CA PHE A 62 -13.92 11.82 -1.42
C PHE A 62 -14.09 11.38 0.04
N SER A 63 -13.07 10.84 0.66
CA SER A 63 -13.07 10.52 2.10
C SER A 63 -13.32 11.76 2.95
N LEU A 64 -12.72 12.92 2.60
CA LEU A 64 -12.98 14.18 3.31
C LEU A 64 -14.42 14.69 3.14
N ILE A 65 -15.00 14.51 1.95
CA ILE A 65 -16.42 14.87 1.69
C ILE A 65 -17.32 14.00 2.56
N LEU A 66 -17.12 12.70 2.56
CA LEU A 66 -17.93 11.76 3.34
C LEU A 66 -17.81 12.01 4.85
N ARG A 67 -16.64 12.41 5.33
CA ARG A 67 -16.44 12.75 6.74
C ARG A 67 -17.35 13.88 7.23
N LYS A 68 -17.73 14.80 6.34
CA LYS A 68 -18.66 15.90 6.66
C LYS A 68 -20.11 15.53 6.48
N LYS A 69 -20.42 14.43 5.81
CA LYS A 69 -21.77 14.04 5.40
C LYS A 69 -22.31 12.84 6.19
N LEU A 70 -21.43 11.99 6.66
CA LEU A 70 -21.79 10.85 7.48
C LEU A 70 -21.86 11.25 8.95
N GLU A 71 -22.63 10.50 9.73
CA GLU A 71 -22.81 10.74 11.17
C GLU A 71 -21.47 10.64 11.91
N GLU A 72 -21.28 11.51 12.90
CA GLU A 72 -20.13 11.48 13.79
C GLU A 72 -20.02 10.11 14.50
N GLY A 73 -18.79 9.58 14.55
CA GLY A 73 -18.52 8.27 15.15
C GLY A 73 -18.63 7.09 14.17
N THR A 74 -19.06 7.30 12.92
CA THR A 74 -19.03 6.24 11.92
C THR A 74 -17.58 5.99 11.46
N GLU A 75 -17.04 4.81 11.78
CA GLU A 75 -15.76 4.38 11.23
C GLU A 75 -15.95 3.82 9.82
N TYR A 76 -15.22 4.37 8.85
CA TYR A 76 -15.29 3.90 7.46
C TYR A 76 -13.93 4.04 6.75
N ARG A 77 -13.78 3.25 5.70
CA ARG A 77 -12.65 3.33 4.77
C ARG A 77 -13.16 3.34 3.34
N VAL A 78 -12.73 4.34 2.57
CA VAL A 78 -13.01 4.41 1.13
C VAL A 78 -11.91 3.67 0.39
N VAL A 79 -12.28 2.83 -0.55
CA VAL A 79 -11.39 2.13 -1.47
C VAL A 79 -11.90 2.37 -2.88
N MET A 80 -11.11 3.06 -3.69
CA MET A 80 -11.41 3.28 -5.11
C MET A 80 -10.47 2.45 -5.97
N ASP A 81 -11.00 1.86 -7.03
CA ASP A 81 -10.23 1.12 -8.02
C ASP A 81 -10.74 1.42 -9.44
N VAL A 82 -9.90 1.22 -10.43
CA VAL A 82 -10.22 1.37 -11.85
C VAL A 82 -9.80 0.11 -12.58
N GLY A 83 -10.78 -0.73 -12.98
CA GLY A 83 -10.54 -1.90 -13.81
C GLY A 83 -9.51 -2.89 -13.24
N GLY A 84 -9.40 -3.02 -11.90
CA GLY A 84 -8.42 -3.91 -11.27
C GLY A 84 -6.99 -3.37 -11.23
N TYR A 85 -6.80 -2.07 -11.47
CA TYR A 85 -5.48 -1.43 -11.52
C TYR A 85 -4.63 -1.71 -10.28
N LYS A 86 -5.22 -1.63 -9.07
CA LYS A 86 -4.45 -1.83 -7.83
C LYS A 86 -3.83 -3.23 -7.75
N GLU A 87 -4.58 -4.25 -8.13
CA GLU A 87 -4.08 -5.63 -8.11
C GLU A 87 -2.98 -5.84 -9.15
N GLU A 88 -3.16 -5.35 -10.38
CA GLU A 88 -2.13 -5.40 -11.41
C GLU A 88 -0.87 -4.63 -11.03
N ARG A 89 -1.02 -3.47 -10.42
CA ARG A 89 0.08 -2.65 -9.92
C ARG A 89 0.86 -3.39 -8.84
N ASN A 90 0.17 -3.96 -7.86
CA ASN A 90 0.79 -4.74 -6.80
C ASN A 90 1.61 -5.92 -7.35
N LYS A 91 1.04 -6.69 -8.29
CA LYS A 91 1.73 -7.80 -8.97
C LYS A 91 2.99 -7.35 -9.74
N LYS A 92 2.96 -6.17 -10.36
CA LYS A 92 4.13 -5.60 -11.05
C LYS A 92 5.23 -5.21 -10.05
N ILE A 93 4.85 -4.57 -8.94
CA ILE A 93 5.80 -4.15 -7.90
C ILE A 93 6.41 -5.37 -7.20
N GLU A 94 5.60 -6.37 -6.87
CA GLU A 94 6.07 -7.62 -6.26
C GLU A 94 7.11 -8.31 -7.14
N ARG A 95 6.81 -8.49 -8.44
CA ARG A 95 7.77 -9.08 -9.39
C ARG A 95 9.06 -8.28 -9.50
N MET A 96 8.95 -6.96 -9.56
CA MET A 96 10.12 -6.08 -9.62
C MET A 96 10.94 -6.17 -8.33
N ALA A 97 10.29 -6.22 -7.16
CA ALA A 97 10.96 -6.35 -5.87
C ALA A 97 11.74 -7.67 -5.77
N LEU A 98 11.13 -8.79 -6.16
CA LEU A 98 11.78 -10.10 -6.18
C LEU A 98 13.02 -10.09 -7.09
N GLN A 99 12.88 -9.58 -8.32
CA GLN A 99 14.00 -9.46 -9.25
C GLN A 99 15.13 -8.61 -8.68
N LYS A 100 14.81 -7.47 -8.04
CA LYS A 100 15.82 -6.59 -7.45
C LYS A 100 16.47 -7.18 -6.19
N ALA A 101 15.76 -8.03 -5.46
CA ALA A 101 16.35 -8.79 -4.37
C ALA A 101 17.38 -9.82 -4.90
N ASP A 102 17.08 -10.50 -6.00
CA ASP A 102 18.02 -11.40 -6.65
C ASP A 102 19.25 -10.66 -7.19
N ASP A 103 19.05 -9.49 -7.82
CA ASP A 103 20.16 -8.63 -8.27
C ASP A 103 21.05 -8.24 -7.06
N ALA A 104 20.46 -7.85 -5.91
CA ALA A 104 21.20 -7.48 -4.71
C ALA A 104 22.02 -8.64 -4.14
N ARG A 105 21.46 -9.86 -4.13
CA ARG A 105 22.15 -11.10 -3.71
C ARG A 105 23.37 -11.38 -4.57
N ILE A 106 23.20 -11.28 -5.89
CA ILE A 106 24.27 -11.56 -6.88
C ILE A 106 25.41 -10.55 -6.77
N LEU A 107 25.04 -9.26 -6.61
CA LEU A 107 26.02 -8.18 -6.53
C LEU A 107 26.69 -8.09 -5.14
N GLY A 108 26.04 -8.60 -4.10
CA GLY A 108 26.48 -8.42 -2.72
C GLY A 108 26.39 -6.98 -2.22
N GLU A 109 25.63 -6.12 -2.91
CA GLU A 109 25.50 -4.69 -2.61
C GLU A 109 24.03 -4.27 -2.50
N PRO A 110 23.75 -3.25 -1.65
CA PRO A 110 22.40 -2.71 -1.54
C PRO A 110 21.90 -2.08 -2.85
N ILE A 111 20.63 -2.30 -3.18
CA ILE A 111 19.96 -1.71 -4.34
C ILE A 111 18.86 -0.77 -3.87
N GLU A 112 18.87 0.48 -4.36
CA GLU A 112 17.78 1.44 -4.17
C GLU A 112 16.81 1.34 -5.34
N LEU A 113 15.51 1.24 -5.01
CA LEU A 113 14.44 1.26 -5.99
C LEU A 113 14.08 2.71 -6.38
N GLU A 114 13.32 2.87 -7.45
CA GLU A 114 12.74 4.15 -7.81
C GLU A 114 11.82 4.70 -6.70
N PRO A 115 11.70 6.02 -6.56
CA PRO A 115 10.74 6.62 -5.65
C PRO A 115 9.32 6.13 -5.91
N MET A 116 8.60 5.79 -4.85
CA MET A 116 7.25 5.22 -4.97
C MET A 116 6.34 5.62 -3.80
N SER A 117 5.03 5.44 -3.99
CA SER A 117 4.01 5.75 -2.98
C SER A 117 4.19 4.91 -1.70
N PRO A 118 3.65 5.37 -0.54
CA PRO A 118 3.65 4.57 0.69
C PRO A 118 3.00 3.19 0.53
N SER A 119 1.93 3.10 -0.27
CA SER A 119 1.26 1.84 -0.60
C SER A 119 2.18 0.89 -1.37
N ASP A 120 2.87 1.40 -2.40
CA ASP A 120 3.82 0.62 -3.20
C ASP A 120 5.01 0.13 -2.35
N ARG A 121 5.57 1.01 -1.48
CA ARG A 121 6.66 0.63 -0.58
C ARG A 121 6.26 -0.50 0.38
N ARG A 122 5.02 -0.47 0.86
CA ARG A 122 4.49 -1.56 1.68
C ARG A 122 4.44 -2.90 0.92
N VAL A 123 4.04 -2.88 -0.37
CA VAL A 123 4.04 -4.09 -1.21
C VAL A 123 5.45 -4.67 -1.30
N VAL A 124 6.48 -3.84 -1.54
CA VAL A 124 7.88 -4.28 -1.58
C VAL A 124 8.29 -4.92 -0.25
N HIS A 125 8.02 -4.25 0.89
CA HIS A 125 8.36 -4.78 2.21
C HIS A 125 7.69 -6.14 2.46
N MET A 126 6.40 -6.26 2.16
CA MET A 126 5.66 -7.51 2.36
C MET A 126 6.14 -8.64 1.45
N ALA A 127 6.45 -8.33 0.18
CA ALA A 127 6.94 -9.33 -0.77
C ALA A 127 8.31 -9.90 -0.38
N LEU A 128 9.16 -9.09 0.28
CA LEU A 128 10.50 -9.50 0.65
C LEU A 128 10.64 -9.93 2.11
N GLN A 129 9.62 -9.73 2.95
CA GLN A 129 9.62 -10.10 4.36
C GLN A 129 9.81 -11.60 4.62
N VAL A 130 9.46 -12.44 3.64
CA VAL A 130 9.56 -13.92 3.74
C VAL A 130 10.98 -14.45 3.54
N PHE A 131 11.94 -13.57 3.19
CA PHE A 131 13.33 -13.93 2.93
C PHE A 131 14.22 -13.44 4.06
N ASP A 132 15.03 -14.34 4.65
CA ASP A 132 15.94 -14.03 5.76
C ASP A 132 17.27 -13.45 5.27
N ASP A 133 17.56 -13.55 3.98
CA ASP A 133 18.82 -13.15 3.34
C ASP A 133 18.78 -11.75 2.71
N VAL A 134 17.66 -11.04 2.85
CA VAL A 134 17.51 -9.65 2.43
C VAL A 134 16.75 -8.83 3.47
N LYS A 135 17.19 -7.60 3.68
CA LYS A 135 16.50 -6.60 4.50
C LYS A 135 16.01 -5.46 3.64
N THR A 136 14.87 -4.87 4.00
CA THR A 136 14.32 -3.73 3.29
C THR A 136 14.17 -2.53 4.20
N GLU A 137 14.61 -1.36 3.75
CA GLU A 137 14.51 -0.09 4.46
C GLU A 137 13.87 0.97 3.56
N SER A 138 12.98 1.81 4.12
CA SER A 138 12.47 2.99 3.43
C SER A 138 13.38 4.18 3.68
N VAL A 139 14.05 4.68 2.62
CA VAL A 139 15.00 5.79 2.66
C VAL A 139 14.48 7.00 1.87
N GLY A 140 15.00 8.20 2.16
CA GLY A 140 14.58 9.45 1.54
C GLY A 140 13.31 10.04 2.18
N GLU A 141 12.90 11.20 1.69
CA GLU A 141 11.77 11.97 2.22
C GLU A 141 10.81 12.41 1.11
N GLY A 142 9.55 12.66 1.48
CA GLY A 142 8.54 13.19 0.58
C GLY A 142 8.39 12.36 -0.70
N ASN A 143 8.51 13.02 -1.84
CA ASN A 143 8.35 12.41 -3.17
C ASN A 143 9.56 11.56 -3.60
N ASP A 144 10.73 11.74 -2.97
CA ASP A 144 11.95 10.98 -3.28
C ASP A 144 12.09 9.72 -2.43
N ARG A 145 11.12 9.46 -1.56
CA ARG A 145 11.17 8.31 -0.66
C ARG A 145 10.98 7.00 -1.41
N ARG A 146 11.91 6.07 -1.18
CA ARG A 146 12.07 4.80 -1.90
C ARG A 146 12.39 3.65 -0.96
N VAL A 147 12.40 2.44 -1.47
CA VAL A 147 12.86 1.26 -0.72
C VAL A 147 14.30 0.94 -1.14
N LYS A 148 15.14 0.66 -0.15
CA LYS A 148 16.48 0.11 -0.30
C LYS A 148 16.44 -1.36 0.10
N ILE A 149 16.90 -2.23 -0.78
CA ILE A 149 17.03 -3.68 -0.56
C ILE A 149 18.48 -3.96 -0.22
N ILE A 150 18.73 -4.57 0.92
CA ILE A 150 20.06 -4.81 1.49
C ILE A 150 20.25 -6.32 1.59
N PRO A 151 21.22 -6.92 0.85
CA PRO A 151 21.54 -8.33 1.02
C PRO A 151 22.22 -8.55 2.36
N ILE A 152 21.86 -9.63 3.06
CA ILE A 152 22.45 -10.04 4.33
C ILE A 152 23.43 -11.17 4.04
N SER A 153 24.68 -11.00 4.46
CA SER A 153 25.69 -12.04 4.27
C SER A 153 25.46 -13.22 5.23
N ASP A 154 25.84 -14.45 4.82
CA ASP A 154 25.74 -15.65 5.68
C ASP A 154 26.40 -15.48 7.07
N LYS A 155 27.42 -14.63 7.16
CA LYS A 155 28.08 -14.29 8.43
C LYS A 155 27.22 -13.46 9.38
N GLU A 156 26.26 -12.68 8.86
CA GLU A 156 25.35 -11.87 9.64
C GLU A 156 24.11 -12.67 10.05
N ILE A 157 23.65 -13.59 9.19
CA ILE A 157 22.55 -14.51 9.50
C ILE A 157 22.93 -15.39 10.70
N LEU A 158 24.17 -15.90 10.74
CA LEU A 158 24.68 -16.75 11.84
C LEU A 158 24.88 -15.99 13.16
N LYS A 159 25.05 -14.68 13.14
CA LYS A 159 25.16 -13.86 14.36
C LYS A 159 23.80 -13.53 14.97
N GLY A 160 22.77 -13.29 14.14
CA GLY A 160 21.41 -12.98 14.61
C GLY A 160 20.70 -14.17 15.26
N SER A 161 21.13 -15.41 15.00
CA SER A 161 20.57 -16.62 15.61
C SER A 161 21.15 -16.96 17.00
N ASN A 162 22.23 -16.29 17.42
CA ASN A 162 22.90 -16.55 18.71
C ASN A 162 22.50 -15.57 19.84
N ASP A 163 21.76 -14.50 19.54
CA ASP A 163 21.39 -13.48 20.55
C ASP A 163 20.01 -13.73 21.20
N THR A 164 19.33 -14.85 20.92
CA THR A 164 18.02 -15.18 21.51
C THR A 164 18.06 -16.20 22.66
N ASP A 165 19.24 -16.69 23.06
CA ASP A 165 19.35 -17.78 24.08
C ASP A 165 20.10 -17.38 25.39
N SER A 166 20.17 -16.10 25.75
CA SER A 166 20.92 -15.69 26.96
C SER A 166 20.20 -14.84 28.00
N ASP A 167 18.86 -14.91 28.08
CA ASP A 167 18.14 -14.25 29.19
C ASP A 167 17.08 -15.16 29.84
N ASP A 168 17.55 -16.33 30.38
CA ASP A 168 16.73 -17.06 31.36
C ASP A 168 17.65 -18.00 32.19
N LYS A 169 18.48 -17.43 33.08
CA LYS A 169 18.97 -18.13 34.28
C LYS A 169 19.78 -17.15 35.12
N GLU A 170 19.14 -16.59 36.11
CA GLU A 170 19.71 -16.35 37.44
C GLU A 170 18.73 -15.53 38.27
N GLU A 171 17.94 -16.21 39.08
CA GLU A 171 17.53 -15.76 40.42
C GLU A 171 16.71 -16.87 41.08
N SER A 172 17.44 -17.75 41.71
CA SER A 172 16.93 -18.50 42.86
C SER A 172 18.15 -18.91 43.67
N GLU A 173 18.42 -18.14 44.76
CA GLU A 173 19.07 -18.57 45.99
C GLU A 173 19.48 -17.34 46.79
N GLU A 174 18.64 -16.90 47.75
CA GLU A 174 18.82 -16.76 49.18
C GLU A 174 17.59 -16.13 49.83
#